data_28a39a324e169b4475b3acc38e29927a
#
_entry.id   28a39a324e169b4475b3acc38e29927a
#
_cell.length_a   1.000
_cell.length_b   1.000
_cell.length_c   1.000
_cell.angle_alpha   90.00
_cell.angle_beta   90.00
_cell.angle_gamma   90.00
#
_symmetry.space_group_name_H-M   'P 1'
#
loop_
_entity.id
_entity.type
_entity.pdbx_description
1 polymer ?
#
loop_
_entity_poly.entity_id
_entity_poly.type
_entity_poly.pdbx_seq_one_letter_code
_entity_poly.pdbx_strand_id
1 'polypeptide(L)'
;MSVIHSIHPSNLTVVILAAGLSQRLGFAKQLIVKNHQTLLAEKIQLARQLLPYQVLVVLPKLDNPLSKALYNEVAPFAVTVVDNPTPQTGMAQSIQYAMTTLQQQSVSATMRILFLTVDQVAVTLDDLRLLSQNVEDHQLIVSEYGDNNRPIWGI
;
A
#
# COMPACT_ATOMS: atom_id res chain seq x y z
N MET A 1 -33.73 -14.21 -14.28
CA MET A 1 -33.00 -13.04 -14.82
C MET A 1 -31.73 -12.87 -13.97
N SER A 2 -30.62 -13.22 -14.54
CA SER A 2 -29.33 -12.96 -13.87
C SER A 2 -29.05 -11.46 -13.98
N VAL A 3 -29.05 -10.76 -12.86
CA VAL A 3 -28.54 -9.40 -12.79
C VAL A 3 -27.03 -9.52 -12.96
N ILE A 4 -26.54 -9.32 -14.17
CA ILE A 4 -25.11 -9.10 -14.42
C ILE A 4 -24.81 -7.76 -13.75
N HIS A 5 -24.30 -7.81 -12.53
CA HIS A 5 -23.61 -6.65 -11.95
C HIS A 5 -22.43 -6.38 -12.88
N SER A 6 -22.57 -5.36 -13.71
CA SER A 6 -21.43 -4.81 -14.44
C SER A 6 -20.43 -4.38 -13.38
N ILE A 7 -19.36 -5.17 -13.25
CA ILE A 7 -18.22 -4.80 -12.42
C ILE A 7 -17.61 -3.59 -13.12
N HIS A 8 -17.99 -2.39 -12.69
CA HIS A 8 -17.29 -1.19 -13.10
C HIS A 8 -15.84 -1.34 -12.60
N PRO A 9 -14.84 -1.17 -13.47
CA PRO A 9 -13.47 -1.24 -13.03
C PRO A 9 -13.29 -0.26 -11.87
N SER A 10 -12.73 -0.76 -10.77
CA SER A 10 -12.44 0.06 -9.60
C SER A 10 -11.57 1.25 -10.00
N ASN A 11 -11.92 2.44 -9.57
CA ASN A 11 -11.09 3.62 -9.73
C ASN A 11 -10.14 3.84 -8.53
N LEU A 12 -9.83 2.78 -7.79
CA LEU A 12 -8.95 2.77 -6.64
C LEU A 12 -7.62 2.09 -6.99
N THR A 13 -6.52 2.79 -6.74
CA THR A 13 -5.17 2.21 -6.67
C THR A 13 -4.72 2.19 -5.22
N VAL A 14 -4.21 1.06 -4.77
CA VAL A 14 -3.59 0.95 -3.44
C VAL A 14 -2.07 0.95 -3.60
N VAL A 15 -1.40 1.80 -2.85
CA VAL A 15 0.07 1.91 -2.81
C VAL A 15 0.56 1.48 -1.44
N ILE A 16 1.33 0.40 -1.38
CA ILE A 16 1.94 -0.09 -0.14
C ILE A 16 3.38 0.42 -0.08
N LEU A 17 3.67 1.24 0.93
CA LEU A 17 5.00 1.79 1.18
C LEU A 17 5.80 0.80 2.02
N ALA A 18 6.67 0.02 1.38
CA ALA A 18 7.45 -1.03 2.00
C ALA A 18 8.98 -0.86 1.81
N ALA A 19 9.43 0.34 1.43
CA ALA A 19 10.85 0.63 1.20
C ALA A 19 11.63 1.03 2.47
N GLY A 20 10.98 1.10 3.64
CA GLY A 20 11.64 1.44 4.90
C GLY A 20 12.73 0.44 5.28
N LEU A 21 13.92 0.93 5.65
CA LEU A 21 15.08 0.09 5.92
C LEU A 21 15.10 -0.51 7.33
N SER A 22 14.20 -0.12 8.22
CA SER A 22 14.11 -0.62 9.62
C SER A 22 15.45 -0.61 10.36
N GLN A 23 16.29 0.39 10.12
CA GLN A 23 17.69 0.47 10.59
C GLN A 23 17.87 0.25 12.10
N ARG A 24 16.86 0.64 12.89
CA ARG A 24 16.91 0.49 14.36
C ARG A 24 16.69 -0.95 14.84
N LEU A 25 16.13 -1.82 14.01
CA LEU A 25 15.74 -3.19 14.39
C LEU A 25 16.73 -4.24 13.89
N GLY A 26 17.65 -3.88 12.98
CA GLY A 26 18.61 -4.83 12.39
C GLY A 26 17.99 -5.87 11.44
N PHE A 27 16.67 -5.81 11.20
CA PHE A 27 15.96 -6.70 10.27
C PHE A 27 14.77 -5.97 9.62
N ALA A 28 14.28 -6.50 8.50
CA ALA A 28 13.15 -5.92 7.78
C ALA A 28 11.84 -6.16 8.51
N LYS A 29 11.18 -5.11 8.98
CA LYS A 29 9.82 -5.21 9.55
C LYS A 29 8.84 -5.89 8.59
N GLN A 30 8.99 -5.67 7.32
CA GLN A 30 8.15 -6.20 6.26
C GLN A 30 8.11 -7.74 6.26
N LEU A 31 9.21 -8.38 6.69
CA LEU A 31 9.36 -9.82 6.73
C LEU A 31 9.06 -10.45 8.11
N ILE A 32 8.61 -9.67 9.08
CA ILE A 32 8.10 -10.22 10.35
C ILE A 32 6.91 -11.12 10.07
N VAL A 33 6.97 -12.35 10.58
CA VAL A 33 5.89 -13.32 10.43
C VAL A 33 4.88 -13.16 11.57
N LYS A 34 3.62 -13.01 11.21
CA LYS A 34 2.46 -13.00 12.10
C LYS A 34 1.38 -13.88 11.48
N ASN A 35 0.80 -14.80 12.27
CA ASN A 35 -0.25 -15.69 11.77
C ASN A 35 0.13 -16.45 10.49
N HIS A 36 1.36 -16.98 10.43
CA HIS A 36 1.92 -17.77 9.32
C HIS A 36 2.19 -16.99 8.01
N GLN A 37 2.12 -15.68 8.02
CA GLN A 37 2.48 -14.86 6.86
C GLN A 37 3.27 -13.62 7.29
N THR A 38 4.01 -13.03 6.36
CA THR A 38 4.74 -11.79 6.63
C THR A 38 3.79 -10.60 6.71
N LEU A 39 4.21 -9.54 7.40
CA LEU A 39 3.44 -8.29 7.46
C LEU A 39 3.21 -7.71 6.05
N LEU A 40 4.19 -7.86 5.15
CA LEU A 40 4.06 -7.41 3.76
C LEU A 40 3.00 -8.23 3.02
N ALA A 41 3.03 -9.56 3.11
CA ALA A 41 2.03 -10.42 2.48
C ALA A 41 0.62 -10.17 3.04
N GLU A 42 0.49 -10.01 4.36
CA GLU A 42 -0.78 -9.65 5.01
C GLU A 42 -1.33 -8.34 4.44
N LYS A 43 -0.46 -7.33 4.28
CA LYS A 43 -0.87 -6.02 3.77
C LYS A 43 -1.29 -6.08 2.30
N ILE A 44 -0.60 -6.85 1.47
CA ILE A 44 -0.98 -7.07 0.07
C ILE A 44 -2.34 -7.76 -0.01
N GLN A 45 -2.57 -8.81 0.78
CA GLN A 45 -3.84 -9.53 0.79
C GLN A 45 -5.00 -8.63 1.26
N LEU A 46 -4.77 -7.81 2.28
CA LEU A 46 -5.74 -6.83 2.76
C LEU A 46 -6.10 -5.81 1.68
N ALA A 47 -5.10 -5.26 0.99
CA ALA A 47 -5.30 -4.33 -0.11
C ALA A 47 -6.12 -4.95 -1.26
N ARG A 48 -5.86 -6.21 -1.61
CA ARG A 48 -6.58 -6.92 -2.68
C ARG A 48 -8.05 -7.16 -2.36
N GLN A 49 -8.43 -7.27 -1.09
CA GLN A 49 -9.83 -7.41 -0.67
C GLN A 49 -10.68 -6.15 -0.95
N LEU A 50 -10.05 -5.01 -1.21
CA LEU A 50 -10.75 -3.80 -1.68
C LEU A 50 -11.13 -3.87 -3.17
N LEU A 51 -10.72 -4.92 -3.88
CA LEU A 51 -10.89 -5.08 -5.32
C LEU A 51 -10.39 -3.85 -6.11
N PRO A 52 -9.16 -3.38 -5.86
CA PRO A 52 -8.63 -2.20 -6.52
C PRO A 52 -8.36 -2.48 -7.99
N TYR A 53 -8.24 -1.39 -8.79
CA TYR A 53 -7.74 -1.47 -10.16
C TYR A 53 -6.34 -2.09 -10.22
N GLN A 54 -5.47 -1.67 -9.29
CA GLN A 54 -4.13 -2.23 -9.12
C GLN A 54 -3.61 -2.02 -7.70
N VAL A 55 -2.60 -2.82 -7.33
CA VAL A 55 -1.80 -2.65 -6.13
C VAL A 55 -0.36 -2.39 -6.53
N LEU A 56 0.19 -1.26 -6.11
CA LEU A 56 1.61 -0.94 -6.21
C LEU A 56 2.29 -1.25 -4.87
N VAL A 57 3.50 -1.81 -4.92
CA VAL A 57 4.34 -2.03 -3.74
C VAL A 57 5.67 -1.34 -3.97
N VAL A 58 5.99 -0.34 -3.16
CA VAL A 58 7.27 0.37 -3.22
C VAL A 58 8.30 -0.38 -2.38
N LEU A 59 9.35 -0.87 -3.02
CA LEU A 59 10.43 -1.65 -2.38
C LEU A 59 11.77 -0.93 -2.49
N PRO A 60 12.69 -1.17 -1.54
CA PRO A 60 14.05 -0.65 -1.65
C PRO A 60 14.79 -1.37 -2.77
N LYS A 61 15.40 -0.63 -3.69
CA LYS A 61 16.22 -1.15 -4.79
C LYS A 61 17.70 -1.07 -4.41
N LEU A 62 18.15 -2.02 -3.59
CA LEU A 62 19.53 -2.10 -3.14
C LEU A 62 20.13 -3.46 -3.55
N ASP A 63 21.44 -3.48 -3.81
CA ASP A 63 22.14 -4.74 -4.06
C ASP A 63 22.55 -5.38 -2.73
N ASN A 64 21.58 -5.91 -2.01
CA ASN A 64 21.78 -6.60 -0.76
C ASN A 64 20.74 -7.73 -0.56
N PRO A 65 21.02 -8.68 0.37
CA PRO A 65 20.12 -9.81 0.63
C PRO A 65 18.72 -9.40 1.08
N LEU A 66 18.59 -8.30 1.83
CA LEU A 66 17.32 -7.79 2.31
C LEU A 66 16.40 -7.37 1.17
N SER A 67 16.93 -6.58 0.24
CA SER A 67 16.19 -6.16 -0.95
C SER A 67 15.73 -7.38 -1.75
N LYS A 68 16.63 -8.33 -2.00
CA LYS A 68 16.32 -9.58 -2.71
C LYS A 68 15.20 -10.38 -2.01
N ALA A 69 15.23 -10.48 -0.69
CA ALA A 69 14.19 -11.16 0.09
C ALA A 69 12.82 -10.49 -0.07
N LEU A 70 12.75 -9.17 -0.07
CA LEU A 70 11.50 -8.43 -0.27
C LEU A 70 10.93 -8.62 -1.67
N TYR A 71 11.76 -8.61 -2.72
CA TYR A 71 11.32 -8.89 -4.09
C TYR A 71 10.81 -10.33 -4.23
N ASN A 72 11.45 -11.30 -3.60
CA ASN A 72 10.99 -12.68 -3.59
C ASN A 72 9.65 -12.83 -2.87
N GLU A 73 9.45 -12.07 -1.78
CA GLU A 73 8.20 -12.09 -1.01
C GLU A 73 7.02 -11.61 -1.82
N VAL A 74 7.17 -10.59 -2.66
CA VAL A 74 6.07 -10.05 -3.46
C VAL A 74 5.86 -10.79 -4.78
N ALA A 75 6.83 -11.56 -5.25
CA ALA A 75 6.78 -12.24 -6.56
C ALA A 75 5.54 -13.12 -6.78
N PRO A 76 4.98 -13.83 -5.78
CA PRO A 76 3.77 -14.63 -5.96
C PRO A 76 2.49 -13.80 -6.13
N PHE A 77 2.53 -12.52 -5.83
CA PHE A 77 1.34 -11.66 -5.86
C PHE A 77 1.23 -10.90 -7.19
N ALA A 78 0.02 -10.70 -7.67
CA ALA A 78 -0.27 -9.85 -8.83
C ALA A 78 -0.23 -8.37 -8.41
N VAL A 79 0.99 -7.83 -8.23
CA VAL A 79 1.25 -6.44 -7.84
C VAL A 79 2.25 -5.81 -8.80
N THR A 80 2.21 -4.48 -8.91
CA THR A 80 3.24 -3.71 -9.60
C THR A 80 4.30 -3.29 -8.58
N VAL A 81 5.54 -3.71 -8.79
CA VAL A 81 6.66 -3.29 -7.94
C VAL A 81 7.20 -1.94 -8.44
N VAL A 82 7.36 -1.02 -7.51
CA VAL A 82 7.98 0.30 -7.73
C VAL A 82 9.33 0.32 -7.01
N ASP A 83 10.39 0.51 -7.77
CA ASP A 83 11.75 0.56 -7.25
C ASP A 83 12.04 1.91 -6.56
N ASN A 84 12.51 1.88 -5.32
CA ASN A 84 13.09 3.04 -4.64
C ASN A 84 14.60 2.84 -4.47
N PRO A 85 15.43 3.47 -5.30
CA PRO A 85 16.88 3.36 -5.22
C PRO A 85 17.49 4.18 -4.07
N THR A 86 16.71 5.07 -3.45
CA THR A 86 17.16 5.94 -2.36
C THR A 86 16.29 5.79 -1.10
N PRO A 87 16.11 4.57 -0.56
CA PRO A 87 15.18 4.32 0.55
C PRO A 87 15.56 5.03 1.84
N GLN A 88 16.83 5.45 2.00
CA GLN A 88 17.33 6.21 3.14
C GLN A 88 16.81 7.65 3.20
N THR A 89 16.25 8.18 2.11
CA THR A 89 15.76 9.56 2.04
C THR A 89 14.38 9.76 2.65
N GLY A 90 13.72 8.67 3.06
CA GLY A 90 12.47 8.70 3.78
C GLY A 90 11.23 8.39 2.94
N MET A 91 10.07 8.45 3.60
CA MET A 91 8.78 8.04 3.04
C MET A 91 8.33 8.92 1.86
N ALA A 92 8.60 10.22 1.92
CA ALA A 92 8.21 11.17 0.87
C ALA A 92 8.78 10.77 -0.50
N GLN A 93 10.00 10.25 -0.53
CA GLN A 93 10.61 9.77 -1.76
C GLN A 93 9.90 8.53 -2.32
N SER A 94 9.50 7.61 -1.46
CA SER A 94 8.70 6.44 -1.85
C SER A 94 7.36 6.84 -2.46
N ILE A 95 6.68 7.82 -1.88
CA ILE A 95 5.45 8.39 -2.43
C ILE A 95 5.70 9.00 -3.80
N GLN A 96 6.78 9.76 -3.95
CA GLN A 96 7.14 10.39 -5.22
C GLN A 96 7.38 9.36 -6.33
N TYR A 97 8.11 8.26 -6.06
CA TYR A 97 8.32 7.19 -7.03
C TYR A 97 7.01 6.50 -7.43
N ALA A 98 6.12 6.24 -6.46
CA ALA A 98 4.79 5.69 -6.75
C ALA A 98 3.97 6.63 -7.64
N MET A 99 3.92 7.92 -7.32
CA MET A 99 3.18 8.91 -8.10
C MET A 99 3.74 9.07 -9.51
N THR A 100 5.07 9.07 -9.68
CA THR A 100 5.72 9.11 -10.99
C THR A 100 5.34 7.88 -11.83
N THR A 101 5.32 6.70 -11.22
CA THR A 101 4.88 5.46 -11.90
C THR A 101 3.44 5.57 -12.38
N LEU A 102 2.54 6.07 -11.53
CA LEU A 102 1.13 6.25 -11.89
C LEU A 102 0.93 7.27 -13.01
N GLN A 103 1.70 8.37 -13.01
CA GLN A 103 1.68 9.35 -14.08
C GLN A 103 2.14 8.76 -15.41
N GLN A 104 3.18 7.93 -15.39
CA GLN A 104 3.67 7.23 -16.59
C GLN A 104 2.67 6.21 -17.14
N GLN A 105 1.87 5.59 -16.28
CA GLN A 105 0.79 4.69 -16.67
C GLN A 105 -0.43 5.41 -17.25
N SER A 106 -0.45 6.75 -17.25
CA SER A 106 -1.59 7.56 -17.72
C SER A 106 -2.92 7.16 -17.05
N VAL A 107 -2.90 6.89 -15.75
CA VAL A 107 -4.10 6.57 -14.98
C VAL A 107 -5.11 7.73 -15.03
N SER A 108 -6.39 7.40 -14.94
CA SER A 108 -7.46 8.41 -14.97
C SER A 108 -7.27 9.49 -13.90
N ALA A 109 -7.61 10.74 -14.24
CA ALA A 109 -7.62 11.86 -13.30
C ALA A 109 -8.60 11.66 -12.12
N THR A 110 -9.57 10.77 -12.27
CA THR A 110 -10.52 10.41 -11.21
C THR A 110 -10.05 9.22 -10.35
N MET A 111 -8.82 8.72 -10.59
CA MET A 111 -8.26 7.62 -9.81
C MET A 111 -8.04 8.05 -8.36
N ARG A 112 -8.63 7.31 -7.44
CA ARG A 112 -8.36 7.43 -6.01
C ARG A 112 -7.11 6.63 -5.66
N ILE A 113 -6.27 7.19 -4.81
CA ILE A 113 -5.02 6.54 -4.37
C ILE A 113 -5.06 6.39 -2.87
N LEU A 114 -4.95 5.15 -2.39
CA LEU A 114 -4.86 4.81 -0.98
C LEU A 114 -3.42 4.40 -0.64
N PHE A 115 -2.77 5.15 0.23
CA PHE A 115 -1.44 4.82 0.73
C PHE A 115 -1.53 4.03 2.03
N LEU A 116 -0.82 2.91 2.08
CA LEU A 116 -0.68 2.07 3.27
C LEU A 116 0.79 1.89 3.62
N THR A 117 1.09 1.83 4.92
CA THR A 117 2.41 1.39 5.41
C THR A 117 2.31 -0.02 5.98
N VAL A 118 3.42 -0.76 5.95
CA VAL A 118 3.44 -2.16 6.40
C VAL A 118 3.24 -2.29 7.90
N ASP A 119 3.70 -1.30 8.66
CA ASP A 119 3.65 -1.29 10.13
C ASP A 119 2.30 -0.87 10.74
N GLN A 120 1.33 -0.50 9.92
CA GLN A 120 -0.05 -0.24 10.37
C GLN A 120 -0.79 -1.56 10.64
N VAL A 121 -0.36 -2.30 11.66
CA VAL A 121 -0.86 -3.66 11.94
C VAL A 121 -2.29 -3.72 12.46
N ALA A 122 -2.82 -2.62 12.99
CA ALA A 122 -4.18 -2.52 13.54
C ALA A 122 -5.24 -2.10 12.50
N VAL A 123 -4.83 -1.74 11.29
CA VAL A 123 -5.77 -1.32 10.22
C VAL A 123 -6.56 -2.54 9.72
N THR A 124 -7.88 -2.42 9.74
CA THR A 124 -8.80 -3.44 9.27
C THR A 124 -9.30 -3.17 7.85
N LEU A 125 -9.91 -4.16 7.23
CA LEU A 125 -10.56 -4.00 5.92
C LEU A 125 -11.68 -2.96 5.96
N ASP A 126 -12.44 -2.89 7.06
CA ASP A 126 -13.53 -1.93 7.20
C ASP A 126 -13.00 -0.50 7.33
N ASP A 127 -11.86 -0.30 7.99
CA ASP A 127 -11.18 1.00 8.02
C ASP A 127 -10.77 1.44 6.61
N LEU A 128 -10.20 0.53 5.83
CA LEU A 128 -9.78 0.84 4.46
C LEU A 128 -10.96 1.11 3.52
N ARG A 129 -12.06 0.37 3.67
CA ARG A 129 -13.30 0.63 2.93
C ARG A 129 -13.85 2.01 3.24
N LEU A 130 -13.90 2.37 4.52
CA LEU A 130 -14.38 3.67 4.94
C LEU A 130 -13.52 4.81 4.38
N LEU A 131 -12.18 4.69 4.44
CA LEU A 131 -11.25 5.64 3.83
C LEU A 131 -11.45 5.79 2.32
N SER A 132 -11.61 4.67 1.62
CA SER A 132 -11.68 4.67 0.16
C SER A 132 -13.03 5.12 -0.40
N GLN A 133 -14.11 5.07 0.39
CA GLN A 133 -15.46 5.41 -0.05
C GLN A 133 -15.83 6.89 0.13
N ASN A 134 -15.24 7.56 1.12
CA ASN A 134 -15.62 8.90 1.54
C ASN A 134 -14.76 10.01 0.93
N VAL A 135 -14.03 9.73 -0.14
CA VAL A 135 -13.20 10.73 -0.81
C VAL A 135 -14.01 11.43 -1.89
N GLU A 136 -14.28 12.71 -1.70
CA GLU A 136 -14.77 13.60 -2.76
C GLU A 136 -13.61 14.04 -3.67
N ASP A 137 -13.93 14.54 -4.86
CA ASP A 137 -12.90 15.00 -5.80
C ASP A 137 -12.00 16.06 -5.16
N HIS A 138 -10.69 15.87 -5.31
CA HIS A 138 -9.64 16.76 -4.78
C HIS A 138 -9.49 16.83 -3.26
N GLN A 139 -9.99 15.83 -2.52
CA GLN A 139 -9.79 15.72 -1.08
C GLN A 139 -8.63 14.81 -0.71
N LEU A 140 -7.90 15.19 0.33
CA LEU A 140 -6.95 14.35 1.04
C LEU A 140 -7.58 13.92 2.37
N ILE A 141 -7.80 12.63 2.56
CA ILE A 141 -8.27 12.06 3.82
C ILE A 141 -7.10 11.36 4.51
N VAL A 142 -6.85 11.72 5.74
CA VAL A 142 -5.81 11.12 6.57
C VAL A 142 -6.46 10.40 7.74
N SER A 143 -6.01 9.17 8.05
CA SER A 143 -6.40 8.49 9.28
C SER A 143 -5.54 8.99 10.44
N GLU A 144 -6.18 9.40 11.52
CA GLU A 144 -5.53 9.72 12.77
C GLU A 144 -5.91 8.67 13.82
N TYR A 145 -4.96 8.29 14.66
CA TYR A 145 -5.19 7.35 15.75
C TYR A 145 -5.40 8.13 17.05
N GLY A 146 -6.59 7.98 17.66
CA GLY A 146 -6.88 8.51 18.98
C GLY A 146 -6.29 7.67 20.12
N ASP A 147 -6.47 8.12 21.35
CA ASP A 147 -5.92 7.53 22.59
C ASP A 147 -6.24 6.02 22.79
N ASN A 148 -7.20 5.48 22.06
CA ASN A 148 -7.62 4.08 22.12
C ASN A 148 -7.14 3.24 20.92
N ASN A 149 -6.13 3.68 20.17
CA ASN A 149 -5.62 3.02 18.95
C ASN A 149 -6.71 2.74 17.89
N ARG A 150 -7.79 3.46 17.88
CA ARG A 150 -8.81 3.44 16.83
C ARG A 150 -8.58 4.59 15.86
N PRO A 151 -8.69 4.36 14.55
CA PRO A 151 -8.59 5.46 13.61
C PRO A 151 -9.70 6.48 13.86
N ILE A 152 -9.29 7.73 14.03
CA ILE A 152 -10.19 8.89 14.05
C ILE A 152 -10.03 9.54 12.67
N TRP A 153 -11.15 9.81 12.03
CA TRP A 153 -11.19 10.42 10.72
C TRP A 153 -11.14 11.94 10.88
N GLY A 154 -10.09 12.56 10.36
CA GLY A 154 -9.95 14.01 10.27
C GLY A 154 -9.82 14.45 8.81
N ILE A 155 -10.45 15.58 8.50
CA ILE A 155 -10.31 16.27 7.21
C ILE A 155 -9.04 17.12 7.24
#